data_e01e477214b03ad5fe0d651bc4939f39
#
_entry.id   e01e477214b03ad5fe0d651bc4939f39
#
_cell.length_a   1.000
_cell.length_b   1.000
_cell.length_c   1.000
_cell.angle_alpha   90.00
_cell.angle_beta   90.00
_cell.angle_gamma   90.00
#
_symmetry.space_group_name_H-M   'P 1'
#
loop_
_entity.id
_entity.type
_entity.pdbx_description
1 polymer ?
#
loop_
_entity_poly.entity_id
_entity_poly.type
_entity_poly.pdbx_seq_one_letter_code
_entity_poly.pdbx_strand_id
1 'polypeptide(L)'
;MTDLRRKKPVRAKSLSTLAIHAGEEPDPTTGALTPPLHMSAAFRLPDFGPSLFDALTMESQQPPFAYARWGNPTARALEAKLAALEGGEAALALATGMAAVSALTFTFLKAGDHVIASEVCYAGSVELFGLHLPRQGIEVSLVDTSDPDQVRQALQPQTKLVYVETPANPILRISDIEAIAEIAHKAGALLAVDSTWATPCLQQPLALGADYVIHSATKYLNGHGDALGGVVVGPAAGIHRMRKEALVHLGGAISPFNAWLIMRGLATLPLRMARHSQSALEIAHFLDGHPAVSRVVYPGLDSHPHRDLVLGQMSAAGGMLTFQLAGGLGAAITLAERIRLFTYATSLGHARSLLFYYPTDLYVDAATYLSAAQKARIREWTGEGIVRVSVGLEDAEDLIADLDQALRARSAKGLVGPAAYAALKRIQARSAQETEE
;
A
#
# COMPACT_ATOMS: atom_id res chain seq x y z
N MET A 1 10.87 -35.43 29.56
CA MET A 1 10.48 -34.19 28.88
C MET A 1 11.76 -33.43 28.59
N THR A 2 12.27 -33.55 27.39
CA THR A 2 13.51 -32.89 26.96
C THR A 2 13.26 -31.42 26.80
N ASP A 3 13.99 -30.62 27.57
CA ASP A 3 14.05 -29.16 27.50
C ASP A 3 14.48 -28.73 26.08
N LEU A 4 13.51 -28.43 25.22
CA LEU A 4 13.75 -27.81 23.92
C LEU A 4 14.15 -26.38 24.19
N ARG A 5 15.48 -26.19 24.49
CA ARG A 5 16.07 -24.87 24.71
C ARG A 5 15.65 -23.92 23.60
N ARG A 6 14.89 -22.88 23.95
CA ARG A 6 14.59 -21.75 23.06
C ARG A 6 15.91 -21.24 22.47
N LYS A 7 16.17 -21.55 21.21
CA LYS A 7 17.29 -20.95 20.50
C LYS A 7 17.06 -19.45 20.48
N LYS A 8 18.09 -18.66 20.81
CA LYS A 8 18.01 -17.20 20.65
C LYS A 8 17.64 -16.90 19.19
N PRO A 9 16.72 -15.94 18.93
CA PRO A 9 16.33 -15.60 17.57
C PRO A 9 17.57 -15.32 16.73
N VAL A 10 17.60 -15.88 15.54
CA VAL A 10 18.69 -15.67 14.58
C VAL A 10 18.70 -14.17 14.24
N ARG A 11 19.78 -13.47 14.53
CA ARG A 11 20.02 -12.11 14.02
C ARG A 11 20.36 -12.21 12.53
N ALA A 12 19.37 -12.49 11.73
CA ALA A 12 19.48 -12.49 10.29
C ALA A 12 19.64 -11.05 9.77
N LYS A 13 20.62 -10.85 8.88
CA LYS A 13 20.86 -9.53 8.26
C LYS A 13 20.15 -9.40 6.90
N SER A 14 19.76 -10.49 6.27
CA SER A 14 19.17 -10.47 4.94
C SER A 14 17.66 -10.62 4.98
N LEU A 15 16.94 -9.81 4.16
CA LEU A 15 15.49 -9.86 4.03
C LEU A 15 14.97 -11.25 3.65
N SER A 16 15.69 -11.97 2.78
CA SER A 16 15.30 -13.33 2.38
C SER A 16 15.29 -14.32 3.56
N THR A 17 16.26 -14.20 4.47
CA THR A 17 16.31 -15.04 5.67
C THR A 17 15.22 -14.61 6.66
N LEU A 18 14.98 -13.30 6.84
CA LEU A 18 13.91 -12.81 7.69
C LEU A 18 12.53 -13.23 7.16
N ALA A 19 12.32 -13.19 5.86
CA ALA A 19 11.07 -13.61 5.23
C ALA A 19 10.71 -15.08 5.52
N ILE A 20 11.71 -15.94 5.72
CA ILE A 20 11.51 -17.36 6.07
C ILE A 20 11.33 -17.55 7.59
N HIS A 21 12.17 -16.91 8.40
CA HIS A 21 12.33 -17.32 9.81
C HIS A 21 11.67 -16.39 10.83
N ALA A 22 11.50 -15.10 10.52
CA ALA A 22 10.96 -14.15 11.50
C ALA A 22 9.49 -14.48 11.83
N GLY A 23 9.15 -14.50 13.13
CA GLY A 23 7.80 -14.78 13.60
C GLY A 23 7.34 -16.23 13.46
N GLU A 24 8.18 -17.15 12.98
CA GLU A 24 7.83 -18.56 12.76
C GLU A 24 8.70 -19.49 13.62
N GLU A 25 8.50 -19.45 14.94
CA GLU A 25 9.10 -20.43 15.84
C GLU A 25 8.32 -21.75 15.76
N PRO A 26 9.01 -22.93 15.80
CA PRO A 26 8.33 -24.20 15.89
C PRO A 26 7.35 -24.26 17.08
N ASP A 27 6.18 -24.84 16.86
CA ASP A 27 5.19 -24.98 17.93
C ASP A 27 5.76 -25.75 19.12
N PRO A 28 5.77 -25.18 20.33
CA PRO A 28 6.44 -25.78 21.47
C PRO A 28 5.75 -27.05 21.98
N THR A 29 4.49 -27.29 21.61
CA THR A 29 3.71 -28.43 22.03
C THR A 29 3.87 -29.61 21.07
N THR A 30 3.83 -29.35 19.78
CA THR A 30 3.80 -30.38 18.73
C THR A 30 5.11 -30.51 17.98
N GLY A 31 5.98 -29.48 18.02
CA GLY A 31 7.18 -29.38 17.18
C GLY A 31 6.89 -29.04 15.71
N ALA A 32 5.64 -28.67 15.36
CA ALA A 32 5.28 -28.30 14.00
C ALA A 32 6.09 -27.09 13.54
N LEU A 33 6.64 -27.15 12.32
CA LEU A 33 7.46 -26.06 11.75
C LEU A 33 6.60 -24.93 11.19
N THR A 34 5.40 -25.24 10.69
CA THR A 34 4.45 -24.23 10.21
C THR A 34 3.66 -23.67 11.38
N PRO A 35 3.56 -22.34 11.54
CA PRO A 35 2.79 -21.73 12.61
C PRO A 35 1.34 -22.23 12.64
N PRO A 36 0.82 -22.61 13.82
CA PRO A 36 -0.57 -23.06 13.95
C PRO A 36 -1.58 -21.96 13.59
N LEU A 37 -2.69 -22.37 12.99
CA LEU A 37 -3.83 -21.48 12.72
C LEU A 37 -4.78 -21.48 13.93
N HIS A 38 -4.80 -20.39 14.69
CA HIS A 38 -5.65 -20.25 15.88
C HIS A 38 -6.96 -19.54 15.51
N MET A 39 -8.03 -20.31 15.28
CA MET A 39 -9.37 -19.79 14.91
C MET A 39 -10.26 -19.47 16.11
N SER A 40 -9.72 -19.48 17.33
CA SER A 40 -10.50 -19.20 18.55
C SER A 40 -10.85 -17.71 18.66
N ALA A 41 -12.12 -17.40 18.98
CA ALA A 41 -12.57 -16.05 19.29
C ALA A 41 -12.21 -15.62 20.72
N ALA A 42 -12.11 -16.58 21.66
CA ALA A 42 -11.79 -16.33 23.07
C ALA A 42 -10.72 -17.30 23.55
N PHE A 43 -9.98 -16.91 24.55
CA PHE A 43 -8.91 -17.70 25.16
C PHE A 43 -9.17 -17.87 26.66
N ARG A 44 -8.69 -19.00 27.23
CA ARG A 44 -8.74 -19.19 28.67
C ARG A 44 -7.90 -18.10 29.34
N LEU A 45 -8.54 -17.37 30.25
CA LEU A 45 -7.87 -16.35 31.02
C LEU A 45 -6.90 -16.97 32.04
N PRO A 46 -5.80 -16.28 32.39
CA PRO A 46 -4.94 -16.64 33.50
C PRO A 46 -5.72 -16.66 34.82
N ASP A 47 -5.16 -17.36 35.83
CA ASP A 47 -5.68 -17.31 37.18
C ASP A 47 -5.55 -15.89 37.77
N PHE A 48 -6.33 -15.61 38.83
CA PHE A 48 -6.34 -14.28 39.47
C PHE A 48 -4.93 -13.81 39.83
N GLY A 49 -4.58 -12.61 39.36
CA GLY A 49 -3.26 -12.02 39.56
C GLY A 49 -2.88 -11.01 38.47
N PRO A 50 -1.63 -10.52 38.46
CA PRO A 50 -1.17 -9.50 37.51
C PRO A 50 -1.41 -9.86 36.05
N SER A 51 -1.22 -11.15 35.68
CA SER A 51 -1.43 -11.62 34.29
C SER A 51 -2.89 -11.53 33.85
N LEU A 52 -3.87 -11.74 34.75
CA LEU A 52 -5.28 -11.55 34.45
C LEU A 52 -5.58 -10.07 34.20
N PHE A 53 -5.08 -9.18 35.08
CA PHE A 53 -5.28 -7.75 34.90
C PHE A 53 -4.67 -7.27 33.57
N ASP A 54 -3.44 -7.70 33.25
CA ASP A 54 -2.81 -7.35 31.97
C ASP A 54 -3.61 -7.89 30.75
N ALA A 55 -4.14 -9.11 30.83
CA ALA A 55 -4.99 -9.66 29.78
C ALA A 55 -6.27 -8.83 29.53
N LEU A 56 -6.80 -8.16 30.53
CA LEU A 56 -8.02 -7.35 30.46
C LEU A 56 -7.76 -5.87 30.20
N THR A 57 -6.65 -5.31 30.71
CA THR A 57 -6.30 -3.88 30.58
C THR A 57 -5.31 -3.60 29.46
N MET A 58 -4.60 -4.64 29.00
CA MET A 58 -3.56 -4.51 27.99
C MET A 58 -2.51 -3.48 28.34
N GLU A 59 -1.99 -3.50 29.57
CA GLU A 59 -0.95 -2.55 30.02
C GLU A 59 0.42 -2.90 29.45
N SER A 60 0.78 -4.18 29.34
CA SER A 60 2.01 -4.58 28.69
C SER A 60 1.90 -4.56 27.17
N GLN A 61 3.04 -4.44 26.50
CA GLN A 61 3.11 -4.49 25.04
C GLN A 61 2.74 -5.87 24.46
N GLN A 62 2.82 -6.91 25.29
CA GLN A 62 2.48 -8.29 24.92
C GLN A 62 1.55 -8.95 25.97
N PRO A 63 0.33 -8.45 26.12
CA PRO A 63 -0.60 -9.01 27.09
C PRO A 63 -0.94 -10.46 26.74
N PRO A 64 -1.34 -11.28 27.72
CA PRO A 64 -1.92 -12.58 27.48
C PRO A 64 -3.15 -12.47 26.57
N PHE A 65 -3.41 -13.51 25.78
CA PHE A 65 -4.59 -13.54 24.92
C PHE A 65 -5.86 -13.70 25.76
N ALA A 66 -6.87 -12.88 25.46
CA ALA A 66 -8.20 -12.95 26.09
C ALA A 66 -9.29 -13.07 25.03
N TYR A 67 -9.26 -12.21 24.04
CA TYR A 67 -10.26 -12.12 22.97
C TYR A 67 -9.57 -11.79 21.62
N ALA A 68 -9.97 -12.52 20.56
CA ALA A 68 -9.25 -12.48 19.29
C ALA A 68 -9.19 -11.10 18.63
N ARG A 69 -10.18 -10.22 18.85
CA ARG A 69 -10.16 -8.84 18.35
C ARG A 69 -9.05 -8.02 19.01
N TRP A 70 -8.66 -8.33 20.24
CA TRP A 70 -7.57 -7.64 20.96
C TRP A 70 -6.21 -8.20 20.59
N GLY A 71 -6.15 -9.49 20.30
CA GLY A 71 -4.95 -10.19 19.87
C GLY A 71 -5.20 -11.67 19.62
N ASN A 72 -4.44 -12.22 18.66
CA ASN A 72 -4.53 -13.61 18.29
C ASN A 72 -3.11 -14.14 18.02
N PRO A 73 -2.75 -15.39 18.40
CA PRO A 73 -1.40 -15.92 18.22
C PRO A 73 -0.95 -15.91 16.76
N THR A 74 -1.81 -16.26 15.80
CA THR A 74 -1.47 -16.25 14.37
C THR A 74 -1.24 -14.83 13.85
N ALA A 75 -2.08 -13.86 14.26
CA ALA A 75 -1.88 -12.45 13.92
C ALA A 75 -0.59 -11.91 14.54
N ARG A 76 -0.27 -12.27 15.77
CA ARG A 76 0.99 -11.86 16.45
C ARG A 76 2.23 -12.40 15.74
N ALA A 77 2.19 -13.62 15.20
CA ALA A 77 3.26 -14.18 14.39
C ALA A 77 3.50 -13.36 13.11
N LEU A 78 2.41 -12.99 12.41
CA LEU A 78 2.47 -12.09 11.25
C LEU A 78 3.05 -10.72 11.62
N GLU A 79 2.61 -10.12 12.73
CA GLU A 79 3.10 -8.83 13.22
C GLU A 79 4.60 -8.88 13.50
N ALA A 80 5.09 -9.94 14.16
CA ALA A 80 6.51 -10.13 14.42
C ALA A 80 7.34 -10.25 13.12
N LYS A 81 6.82 -10.97 12.12
CA LYS A 81 7.47 -11.11 10.81
C LYS A 81 7.55 -9.78 10.08
N LEU A 82 6.47 -9.01 10.04
CA LEU A 82 6.41 -7.72 9.35
C LEU A 82 7.27 -6.65 10.03
N ALA A 83 7.28 -6.62 11.36
CA ALA A 83 8.18 -5.75 12.11
C ALA A 83 9.65 -6.04 11.77
N ALA A 84 10.03 -7.33 11.72
CA ALA A 84 11.39 -7.73 11.37
C ALA A 84 11.77 -7.38 9.92
N LEU A 85 10.85 -7.52 8.97
CA LEU A 85 11.09 -7.20 7.56
C LEU A 85 11.26 -5.69 7.32
N GLU A 86 10.50 -4.84 8.01
CA GLU A 86 10.61 -3.38 7.93
C GLU A 86 11.70 -2.81 8.84
N GLY A 87 12.29 -3.62 9.72
CA GLY A 87 13.26 -3.13 10.70
C GLY A 87 12.64 -2.29 11.83
N GLY A 88 11.32 -2.42 12.05
CA GLY A 88 10.60 -1.73 13.11
C GLY A 88 10.59 -2.47 14.43
N GLU A 89 10.23 -1.76 15.53
CA GLU A 89 10.15 -2.35 16.86
C GLU A 89 8.93 -3.25 17.04
N ALA A 90 7.80 -2.88 16.41
CA ALA A 90 6.53 -3.62 16.46
C ALA A 90 5.69 -3.38 15.21
N ALA A 91 4.68 -4.24 15.03
CA ALA A 91 3.66 -4.09 13.99
C ALA A 91 2.25 -4.34 14.54
N LEU A 92 1.26 -3.79 13.86
CA LEU A 92 -0.17 -4.06 14.08
C LEU A 92 -0.79 -4.54 12.78
N ALA A 93 -1.26 -5.79 12.76
CA ALA A 93 -1.96 -6.36 11.62
C ALA A 93 -3.47 -6.13 11.72
N LEU A 94 -4.06 -5.66 10.62
CA LEU A 94 -5.46 -5.24 10.52
C LEU A 94 -6.14 -5.89 9.31
N ALA A 95 -7.47 -5.84 9.28
CA ALA A 95 -8.28 -6.53 8.26
C ALA A 95 -8.04 -6.03 6.83
N THR A 96 -7.66 -4.77 6.64
CA THR A 96 -7.45 -4.14 5.32
C THR A 96 -6.41 -3.04 5.40
N GLY A 97 -5.85 -2.62 4.25
CA GLY A 97 -4.98 -1.43 4.18
C GLY A 97 -5.67 -0.17 4.71
N MET A 98 -6.96 0.04 4.38
CA MET A 98 -7.72 1.18 4.92
C MET A 98 -7.93 1.11 6.44
N ALA A 99 -8.06 -0.09 7.01
CA ALA A 99 -8.09 -0.24 8.46
C ALA A 99 -6.74 0.18 9.10
N ALA A 100 -5.62 -0.05 8.41
CA ALA A 100 -4.30 0.40 8.85
C ALA A 100 -4.16 1.93 8.79
N VAL A 101 -4.56 2.55 7.68
CA VAL A 101 -4.58 4.03 7.55
C VAL A 101 -5.49 4.65 8.61
N SER A 102 -6.71 4.13 8.79
CA SER A 102 -7.67 4.62 9.79
C SER A 102 -7.17 4.43 11.22
N ALA A 103 -6.57 3.29 11.55
CA ALA A 103 -6.03 3.03 12.88
C ALA A 103 -4.93 4.04 13.24
N LEU A 104 -4.00 4.32 12.32
CA LEU A 104 -2.97 5.35 12.52
C LEU A 104 -3.61 6.73 12.68
N THR A 105 -4.50 7.10 11.77
CA THR A 105 -5.12 8.43 11.71
C THR A 105 -5.90 8.73 12.99
N PHE A 106 -6.83 7.85 13.39
CA PHE A 106 -7.68 8.06 14.57
C PHE A 106 -6.97 7.85 15.91
N THR A 107 -5.77 7.27 15.91
CA THR A 107 -4.93 7.22 17.11
C THR A 107 -4.16 8.51 17.32
N PHE A 108 -3.64 9.13 16.25
CA PHE A 108 -2.72 10.26 16.37
C PHE A 108 -3.35 11.62 16.08
N LEU A 109 -4.57 11.66 15.52
CA LEU A 109 -5.28 12.89 15.22
C LEU A 109 -6.61 12.99 15.99
N LYS A 110 -6.96 14.20 16.38
CA LYS A 110 -8.24 14.58 16.99
C LYS A 110 -8.75 15.89 16.38
N ALA A 111 -9.97 16.26 16.69
CA ALA A 111 -10.52 17.56 16.30
C ALA A 111 -9.60 18.73 16.70
N GLY A 112 -9.33 19.64 15.78
CA GLY A 112 -8.40 20.77 15.92
C GLY A 112 -6.95 20.46 15.54
N ASP A 113 -6.58 19.21 15.28
CA ASP A 113 -5.27 18.86 14.73
C ASP A 113 -5.26 19.06 13.20
N HIS A 114 -4.07 19.17 12.64
CA HIS A 114 -3.82 19.28 11.20
C HIS A 114 -2.98 18.11 10.69
N VAL A 115 -3.31 17.64 9.48
CA VAL A 115 -2.56 16.63 8.74
C VAL A 115 -2.20 17.13 7.34
N ILE A 116 -0.97 16.88 6.92
CA ILE A 116 -0.54 17.03 5.53
C ILE A 116 -0.58 15.66 4.88
N ALA A 117 -1.19 15.52 3.70
CA ALA A 117 -1.25 14.25 2.98
C ALA A 117 -0.95 14.43 1.49
N SER A 118 -0.44 13.37 0.86
CA SER A 118 -0.24 13.34 -0.59
C SER A 118 -1.55 13.62 -1.32
N GLU A 119 -1.53 14.58 -2.25
CA GLU A 119 -2.68 14.88 -3.13
C GLU A 119 -2.97 13.73 -4.11
N VAL A 120 -1.97 12.86 -4.35
CA VAL A 120 -2.09 11.65 -5.14
C VAL A 120 -1.61 10.47 -4.31
N CYS A 121 -2.53 9.62 -3.94
CA CYS A 121 -2.31 8.34 -3.27
C CYS A 121 -3.48 7.41 -3.60
N TYR A 122 -3.57 6.26 -2.95
CA TYR A 122 -4.72 5.38 -3.11
C TYR A 122 -6.04 6.15 -2.89
N ALA A 123 -7.02 5.94 -3.80
CA ALA A 123 -8.27 6.71 -3.81
C ALA A 123 -8.97 6.72 -2.44
N GLY A 124 -9.07 5.57 -1.77
CA GLY A 124 -9.67 5.49 -0.43
C GLY A 124 -8.92 6.30 0.62
N SER A 125 -7.59 6.42 0.51
CA SER A 125 -6.78 7.23 1.43
C SER A 125 -6.99 8.73 1.17
N VAL A 126 -6.92 9.18 -0.07
CA VAL A 126 -7.11 10.60 -0.39
C VAL A 126 -8.55 11.05 -0.08
N GLU A 127 -9.55 10.20 -0.27
CA GLU A 127 -10.94 10.48 0.13
C GLU A 127 -11.11 10.54 1.65
N LEU A 128 -10.46 9.64 2.39
CA LEU A 128 -10.42 9.71 3.85
C LEU A 128 -9.88 11.07 4.31
N PHE A 129 -8.75 11.51 3.77
CA PHE A 129 -8.15 12.80 4.10
C PHE A 129 -8.99 13.98 3.59
N GLY A 130 -9.42 13.97 2.34
CA GLY A 130 -10.07 15.12 1.71
C GLY A 130 -11.56 15.29 2.05
N LEU A 131 -12.27 14.21 2.43
CA LEU A 131 -13.71 14.25 2.66
C LEU A 131 -14.10 13.85 4.09
N HIS A 132 -13.47 12.82 4.67
CA HIS A 132 -13.96 12.25 5.94
C HIS A 132 -13.34 12.92 7.17
N LEU A 133 -12.03 13.17 7.19
CA LEU A 133 -11.37 13.81 8.32
C LEU A 133 -11.83 15.25 8.57
N PRO A 134 -12.09 16.08 7.54
CA PRO A 134 -12.66 17.41 7.77
C PRO A 134 -14.01 17.39 8.50
N ARG A 135 -14.86 16.37 8.24
CA ARG A 135 -16.12 16.17 8.96
C ARG A 135 -15.94 15.83 10.45
N GLN A 136 -14.74 15.37 10.83
CA GLN A 136 -14.36 15.07 12.23
C GLN A 136 -13.64 16.27 12.89
N GLY A 137 -13.59 17.42 12.23
CA GLY A 137 -12.93 18.62 12.73
C GLY A 137 -11.40 18.57 12.65
N ILE A 138 -10.83 17.70 11.81
CA ILE A 138 -9.39 17.62 11.54
C ILE A 138 -9.11 18.44 10.28
N GLU A 139 -8.15 19.36 10.37
CA GLU A 139 -7.72 20.15 9.21
C GLU A 139 -6.81 19.32 8.31
N VAL A 140 -6.95 19.48 6.98
CA VAL A 140 -6.20 18.68 6.01
C VAL A 140 -5.62 19.58 4.91
N SER A 141 -4.31 19.45 4.67
CA SER A 141 -3.65 19.99 3.50
C SER A 141 -3.22 18.86 2.57
N LEU A 142 -3.85 18.80 1.39
CA LEU A 142 -3.42 17.90 0.31
C LEU A 142 -2.35 18.60 -0.53
N VAL A 143 -1.16 18.01 -0.66
CA VAL A 143 -0.03 18.61 -1.37
C VAL A 143 0.68 17.62 -2.28
N ASP A 144 1.47 18.11 -3.22
CA ASP A 144 2.41 17.28 -3.96
C ASP A 144 3.61 16.94 -3.06
N THR A 145 3.61 15.75 -2.49
CA THR A 145 4.68 15.29 -1.60
C THR A 145 5.98 14.91 -2.34
N SER A 146 5.98 14.88 -3.67
CA SER A 146 7.22 14.76 -4.44
C SER A 146 8.05 16.06 -4.45
N ASP A 147 7.46 17.16 -3.99
CA ASP A 147 8.09 18.45 -3.74
C ASP A 147 8.11 18.73 -2.22
N PRO A 148 9.26 18.52 -1.53
CA PRO A 148 9.37 18.77 -0.09
C PRO A 148 9.07 20.23 0.31
N ASP A 149 9.23 21.19 -0.58
CA ASP A 149 8.92 22.59 -0.27
C ASP A 149 7.40 22.82 -0.13
N GLN A 150 6.57 22.10 -0.86
CA GLN A 150 5.12 22.15 -0.65
C GLN A 150 4.73 21.57 0.71
N VAL A 151 5.40 20.50 1.16
CA VAL A 151 5.20 19.96 2.53
C VAL A 151 5.58 21.02 3.57
N ARG A 152 6.72 21.69 3.39
CA ARG A 152 7.19 22.75 4.30
C ARG A 152 6.24 23.94 4.36
N GLN A 153 5.72 24.37 3.21
CA GLN A 153 4.78 25.49 3.13
C GLN A 153 3.40 25.18 3.74
N ALA A 154 2.99 23.92 3.74
CA ALA A 154 1.72 23.48 4.31
C ALA A 154 1.75 23.28 5.83
N LEU A 155 2.93 23.35 6.48
CA LEU A 155 3.04 23.19 7.92
C LEU A 155 2.26 24.28 8.67
N GLN A 156 1.54 23.85 9.71
CA GLN A 156 0.81 24.68 10.65
C GLN A 156 1.22 24.35 12.10
N PRO A 157 1.03 25.24 13.07
CA PRO A 157 1.38 24.94 14.47
C PRO A 157 0.70 23.68 15.03
N GLN A 158 -0.50 23.34 14.55
CA GLN A 158 -1.26 22.16 14.93
C GLN A 158 -0.99 20.94 14.06
N THR A 159 -0.04 20.97 13.12
CA THR A 159 0.33 19.79 12.31
C THR A 159 0.86 18.69 13.23
N LYS A 160 0.24 17.49 13.13
CA LYS A 160 0.60 16.31 13.92
C LYS A 160 1.09 15.15 13.07
N LEU A 161 0.69 15.11 11.79
CA LEU A 161 0.99 14.01 10.90
C LEU A 161 1.26 14.52 9.49
N VAL A 162 2.28 13.94 8.86
CA VAL A 162 2.51 13.99 7.41
C VAL A 162 2.31 12.57 6.87
N TYR A 163 1.41 12.39 5.92
CA TYR A 163 1.11 11.11 5.29
C TYR A 163 1.57 11.12 3.83
N VAL A 164 2.43 10.18 3.47
CA VAL A 164 3.02 10.06 2.14
C VAL A 164 2.78 8.68 1.59
N GLU A 165 2.39 8.58 0.32
CA GLU A 165 2.44 7.31 -0.43
C GLU A 165 3.53 7.42 -1.49
N THR A 166 4.54 6.54 -1.42
CA THR A 166 5.65 6.54 -2.37
C THR A 166 6.17 5.12 -2.64
N PRO A 167 6.20 4.69 -3.94
CA PRO A 167 5.70 5.37 -5.15
C PRO A 167 4.19 5.63 -5.11
N ALA A 168 3.76 6.80 -5.61
CA ALA A 168 2.36 7.24 -5.51
C ALA A 168 1.45 6.57 -6.56
N ASN A 169 0.34 5.98 -6.12
CA ASN A 169 -0.66 5.37 -7.00
C ASN A 169 -1.65 6.42 -7.54
N PRO A 170 -1.91 6.51 -8.85
CA PRO A 170 -1.41 5.59 -9.89
C PRO A 170 -0.22 6.14 -10.71
N ILE A 171 0.31 7.32 -10.42
CA ILE A 171 1.19 8.08 -11.31
C ILE A 171 2.69 7.86 -11.09
N LEU A 172 3.07 7.06 -10.08
CA LEU A 172 4.45 6.69 -9.78
C LEU A 172 5.39 7.86 -9.44
N ARG A 173 4.85 8.99 -8.92
CA ARG A 173 5.68 10.02 -8.29
C ARG A 173 6.44 9.41 -7.11
N ILE A 174 7.67 9.86 -6.92
CA ILE A 174 8.52 9.45 -5.79
C ILE A 174 8.69 10.65 -4.87
N SER A 175 8.46 10.44 -3.59
CA SER A 175 8.69 11.45 -2.54
C SER A 175 10.01 11.18 -1.83
N ASP A 176 10.75 12.22 -1.52
CA ASP A 176 11.98 12.17 -0.73
C ASP A 176 11.64 11.98 0.74
N ILE A 177 11.77 10.74 1.22
CA ILE A 177 11.38 10.37 2.59
C ILE A 177 12.27 11.08 3.61
N GLU A 178 13.59 11.15 3.40
CA GLU A 178 14.54 11.79 4.34
C GLU A 178 14.25 13.28 4.46
N ALA A 179 14.09 13.98 3.36
CA ALA A 179 13.80 15.41 3.36
C ALA A 179 12.45 15.70 4.05
N ILE A 180 11.42 14.89 3.79
CA ILE A 180 10.11 15.06 4.43
C ILE A 180 10.16 14.72 5.92
N ALA A 181 10.91 13.68 6.32
CA ALA A 181 11.11 13.35 7.73
C ALA A 181 11.74 14.52 8.50
N GLU A 182 12.80 15.14 7.94
CA GLU A 182 13.39 16.32 8.57
C GLU A 182 12.39 17.48 8.72
N ILE A 183 11.57 17.72 7.69
CA ILE A 183 10.56 18.79 7.72
C ILE A 183 9.50 18.50 8.78
N ALA A 184 8.97 17.28 8.82
CA ALA A 184 7.95 16.86 9.78
C ALA A 184 8.47 16.94 11.23
N HIS A 185 9.65 16.38 11.49
CA HIS A 185 10.25 16.34 12.83
C HIS A 185 10.61 17.71 13.36
N LYS A 186 11.12 18.63 12.53
CA LYS A 186 11.38 20.02 12.93
C LYS A 186 10.09 20.74 13.36
N ALA A 187 8.94 20.33 12.87
CA ALA A 187 7.63 20.86 13.28
C ALA A 187 6.98 20.08 14.42
N GLY A 188 7.62 19.01 14.91
CA GLY A 188 7.06 18.13 15.95
C GLY A 188 5.92 17.24 15.45
N ALA A 189 5.84 17.01 14.14
CA ALA A 189 4.89 16.14 13.49
C ALA A 189 5.50 14.75 13.20
N LEU A 190 4.64 13.74 13.13
CA LEU A 190 5.02 12.37 12.72
C LEU A 190 5.02 12.25 11.20
N LEU A 191 5.89 11.38 10.66
CA LEU A 191 5.85 10.97 9.26
C LEU A 191 5.36 9.52 9.15
N ALA A 192 4.28 9.30 8.40
CA ALA A 192 3.79 7.97 8.01
C ALA A 192 3.92 7.79 6.50
N VAL A 193 4.52 6.68 6.08
CA VAL A 193 4.75 6.35 4.68
C VAL A 193 3.99 5.08 4.31
N ASP A 194 3.06 5.18 3.37
CA ASP A 194 2.50 4.02 2.69
C ASP A 194 3.48 3.53 1.61
N SER A 195 4.12 2.39 1.89
CA SER A 195 5.13 1.77 1.04
C SER A 195 4.60 0.48 0.37
N THR A 196 3.29 0.40 0.16
CA THR A 196 2.61 -0.79 -0.38
C THR A 196 3.21 -1.26 -1.70
N TRP A 197 3.62 -0.33 -2.59
CA TRP A 197 4.16 -0.68 -3.90
C TRP A 197 5.62 -1.11 -3.87
N ALA A 198 6.41 -0.51 -2.98
CA ALA A 198 7.82 -0.83 -2.84
C ALA A 198 8.06 -2.09 -2.01
N THR A 199 7.27 -2.33 -0.97
CA THR A 199 7.51 -3.38 0.02
C THR A 199 8.84 -3.20 0.77
N PRO A 200 9.09 -3.88 1.88
CA PRO A 200 10.39 -3.80 2.56
C PRO A 200 11.57 -4.29 1.70
N CYS A 201 11.27 -5.01 0.58
CA CYS A 201 12.33 -5.48 -0.32
C CYS A 201 12.97 -4.37 -1.15
N LEU A 202 12.20 -3.33 -1.49
CA LEU A 202 12.68 -2.28 -2.40
C LEU A 202 12.95 -0.96 -1.69
N GLN A 203 12.26 -0.70 -0.58
CA GLN A 203 12.39 0.53 0.19
C GLN A 203 12.12 0.25 1.67
N GLN A 204 12.87 0.87 2.56
CA GLN A 204 12.72 0.78 4.01
C GLN A 204 12.54 2.15 4.62
N PRO A 205 11.30 2.68 4.66
CA PRO A 205 11.03 4.05 5.09
C PRO A 205 11.47 4.37 6.51
N LEU A 206 11.44 3.41 7.45
CA LEU A 206 11.92 3.64 8.82
C LEU A 206 13.41 3.97 8.86
N ALA A 207 14.22 3.33 7.99
CA ALA A 207 15.65 3.63 7.89
C ALA A 207 15.91 5.02 7.29
N LEU A 208 14.94 5.58 6.57
CA LEU A 208 14.97 6.90 5.96
C LEU A 208 14.28 7.98 6.82
N GLY A 209 13.96 7.65 8.08
CA GLY A 209 13.44 8.61 9.05
C GLY A 209 11.91 8.65 9.20
N ALA A 210 11.14 7.80 8.52
CA ALA A 210 9.71 7.69 8.80
C ALA A 210 9.46 7.13 10.21
N ASP A 211 8.41 7.61 10.88
CA ASP A 211 7.97 7.08 12.18
C ASP A 211 7.13 5.83 12.02
N TYR A 212 6.29 5.80 10.98
CA TYR A 212 5.42 4.66 10.69
C TYR A 212 5.46 4.30 9.22
N VAL A 213 5.41 3.00 8.96
CA VAL A 213 5.23 2.44 7.61
C VAL A 213 3.90 1.72 7.55
N ILE A 214 3.16 1.97 6.48
CA ILE A 214 1.88 1.33 6.20
C ILE A 214 2.01 0.47 4.96
N HIS A 215 1.36 -0.70 4.99
CA HIS A 215 1.14 -1.52 3.81
C HIS A 215 -0.29 -2.03 3.73
N SER A 216 -0.85 -2.01 2.55
CA SER A 216 -1.91 -2.94 2.21
C SER A 216 -1.29 -4.33 2.01
N ALA A 217 -1.34 -5.16 3.05
CA ALA A 217 -0.80 -6.52 2.99
C ALA A 217 -1.56 -7.41 1.98
N THR A 218 -2.72 -6.98 1.53
CA THR A 218 -3.51 -7.53 0.41
C THR A 218 -2.68 -7.66 -0.89
N LYS A 219 -1.69 -6.78 -1.09
CA LYS A 219 -0.93 -6.61 -2.34
C LYS A 219 0.29 -7.53 -2.37
N TYR A 220 1.46 -7.01 -2.72
CA TYR A 220 2.70 -7.79 -2.83
C TYR A 220 3.05 -8.63 -1.60
N LEU A 221 2.76 -8.16 -0.38
CA LEU A 221 3.07 -8.92 0.84
C LEU A 221 2.38 -10.29 0.83
N ASN A 222 1.10 -10.33 0.51
CA ASN A 222 0.37 -11.58 0.25
C ASN A 222 0.79 -12.20 -1.09
N GLY A 223 0.72 -11.43 -2.18
CA GLY A 223 1.19 -11.78 -3.52
C GLY A 223 0.34 -12.78 -4.31
N HIS A 224 -0.74 -13.31 -3.73
CA HIS A 224 -1.56 -14.37 -4.33
C HIS A 224 -2.99 -13.92 -4.67
N GLY A 225 -3.41 -12.72 -4.19
CA GLY A 225 -4.73 -12.16 -4.49
C GLY A 225 -5.90 -12.85 -3.78
N ASP A 226 -5.64 -13.60 -2.73
CA ASP A 226 -6.58 -14.47 -2.02
C ASP A 226 -6.83 -14.07 -0.55
N ALA A 227 -6.15 -13.03 -0.06
CA ALA A 227 -6.33 -12.51 1.30
C ALA A 227 -6.32 -10.98 1.35
N LEU A 228 -7.15 -10.41 2.21
CA LEU A 228 -7.12 -9.01 2.59
C LEU A 228 -6.32 -8.83 3.87
N GLY A 229 -5.56 -7.74 3.95
CA GLY A 229 -4.86 -7.36 5.16
C GLY A 229 -4.29 -5.95 5.07
N GLY A 230 -4.01 -5.36 6.21
CA GLY A 230 -3.26 -4.12 6.36
C GLY A 230 -2.27 -4.26 7.50
N VAL A 231 -1.23 -3.45 7.50
CA VAL A 231 -0.26 -3.42 8.59
C VAL A 231 0.27 -2.01 8.79
N VAL A 232 0.52 -1.67 10.04
CA VAL A 232 1.32 -0.51 10.45
C VAL A 232 2.53 -1.03 11.20
N VAL A 233 3.72 -0.56 10.85
CA VAL A 233 4.98 -0.87 11.51
C VAL A 233 5.61 0.41 12.05
N GLY A 234 6.17 0.37 13.25
CA GLY A 234 6.82 1.54 13.85
C GLY A 234 7.26 1.31 15.30
N PRO A 235 7.39 2.38 16.11
CA PRO A 235 7.76 2.31 17.51
C PRO A 235 6.76 1.50 18.35
N ALA A 236 7.27 0.64 19.24
CA ALA A 236 6.45 -0.27 20.04
C ALA A 236 5.36 0.43 20.85
N ALA A 237 5.67 1.59 21.42
CA ALA A 237 4.71 2.39 22.20
C ALA A 237 3.55 2.89 21.34
N GLY A 238 3.82 3.38 20.12
CA GLY A 238 2.80 3.84 19.18
C GLY A 238 1.93 2.71 18.66
N ILE A 239 2.54 1.57 18.31
CA ILE A 239 1.83 0.35 17.89
C ILE A 239 0.91 -0.17 19.02
N HIS A 240 1.41 -0.16 20.25
CA HIS A 240 0.61 -0.55 21.41
C HIS A 240 -0.58 0.40 21.62
N ARG A 241 -0.35 1.72 21.49
CA ARG A 241 -1.42 2.72 21.55
C ARG A 241 -2.48 2.50 20.49
N MET A 242 -2.08 2.26 19.21
CA MET A 242 -3.02 1.93 18.13
C MET A 242 -3.82 0.65 18.43
N ARG A 243 -3.21 -0.36 19.04
CA ARG A 243 -3.91 -1.58 19.47
C ARG A 243 -4.99 -1.25 20.49
N LYS A 244 -4.65 -0.50 21.54
CA LYS A 244 -5.60 -0.13 22.62
C LYS A 244 -6.72 0.78 22.12
N GLU A 245 -6.40 1.83 21.36
CA GLU A 245 -7.35 2.87 21.00
C GLU A 245 -8.13 2.51 19.71
N ALA A 246 -7.46 2.07 18.66
CA ALA A 246 -8.11 1.80 17.38
C ALA A 246 -8.58 0.35 17.25
N LEU A 247 -7.70 -0.64 17.38
CA LEU A 247 -8.08 -2.04 17.14
C LEU A 247 -9.17 -2.51 18.12
N VAL A 248 -9.02 -2.22 19.41
CA VAL A 248 -9.96 -2.65 20.44
C VAL A 248 -11.33 -2.00 20.26
N HIS A 249 -11.38 -0.71 19.94
CA HIS A 249 -12.62 0.06 19.93
C HIS A 249 -13.26 0.21 18.54
N LEU A 250 -12.45 0.42 17.48
CA LEU A 250 -12.96 0.59 16.12
C LEU A 250 -13.07 -0.74 15.36
N GLY A 251 -12.44 -1.81 15.87
CA GLY A 251 -12.39 -3.10 15.20
C GLY A 251 -11.33 -3.14 14.09
N GLY A 252 -11.64 -3.80 12.98
CA GLY A 252 -10.66 -3.97 11.89
C GLY A 252 -9.62 -5.04 12.17
N ALA A 253 -9.89 -5.97 13.10
CA ALA A 253 -9.00 -7.10 13.41
C ALA A 253 -8.84 -8.02 12.20
N ILE A 254 -7.60 -8.40 11.90
CA ILE A 254 -7.32 -9.35 10.83
C ILE A 254 -7.86 -10.75 11.18
N SER A 255 -8.44 -11.44 10.19
CA SER A 255 -8.75 -12.85 10.32
C SER A 255 -7.46 -13.66 10.52
N PRO A 256 -7.40 -14.61 11.48
CA PRO A 256 -6.25 -15.50 11.61
C PRO A 256 -5.93 -16.27 10.33
N PHE A 257 -6.95 -16.63 9.56
CA PHE A 257 -6.78 -17.30 8.28
C PHE A 257 -6.07 -16.40 7.26
N ASN A 258 -6.50 -15.14 7.12
CA ASN A 258 -5.81 -14.17 6.25
C ASN A 258 -4.38 -13.90 6.72
N ALA A 259 -4.17 -13.78 8.04
CA ALA A 259 -2.83 -13.61 8.60
C ALA A 259 -1.90 -14.77 8.23
N TRP A 260 -2.41 -16.00 8.29
CA TRP A 260 -1.68 -17.20 7.93
C TRP A 260 -1.34 -17.25 6.43
N LEU A 261 -2.30 -16.90 5.54
CA LEU A 261 -2.06 -16.81 4.10
C LEU A 261 -1.00 -15.74 3.76
N ILE A 262 -1.08 -14.58 4.41
CA ILE A 262 -0.11 -13.51 4.21
C ILE A 262 1.29 -13.95 4.68
N MET A 263 1.43 -14.62 5.82
CA MET A 263 2.71 -15.17 6.27
C MET A 263 3.30 -16.13 5.22
N ARG A 264 2.47 -17.00 4.66
CA ARG A 264 2.87 -17.92 3.57
C ARG A 264 3.34 -17.13 2.34
N GLY A 265 2.64 -16.06 1.97
CA GLY A 265 3.03 -15.18 0.87
C GLY A 265 4.37 -14.47 1.12
N LEU A 266 4.61 -14.02 2.34
CA LEU A 266 5.84 -13.32 2.73
C LEU A 266 7.09 -14.20 2.55
N ALA A 267 7.00 -15.50 2.72
CA ALA A 267 8.13 -16.41 2.57
C ALA A 267 8.80 -16.33 1.19
N THR A 268 8.05 -15.97 0.15
CA THR A 268 8.57 -15.82 -1.23
C THR A 268 8.66 -14.36 -1.69
N LEU A 269 8.38 -13.40 -0.82
CA LEU A 269 8.35 -11.99 -1.19
C LEU A 269 9.63 -11.50 -1.89
N PRO A 270 10.84 -11.75 -1.38
CA PRO A 270 12.07 -11.27 -2.04
C PRO A 270 12.26 -11.83 -3.44
N LEU A 271 11.95 -13.11 -3.66
CA LEU A 271 12.03 -13.76 -4.98
C LEU A 271 11.01 -13.16 -5.95
N ARG A 272 9.77 -12.94 -5.48
CA ARG A 272 8.70 -12.35 -6.29
C ARG A 272 9.01 -10.91 -6.67
N MET A 273 9.48 -10.08 -5.72
CA MET A 273 9.80 -8.67 -5.98
C MET A 273 10.97 -8.53 -6.96
N ALA A 274 11.97 -9.41 -6.91
CA ALA A 274 13.04 -9.44 -7.89
C ALA A 274 12.50 -9.73 -9.31
N ARG A 275 11.65 -10.77 -9.45
CA ARG A 275 11.05 -11.13 -10.75
C ARG A 275 10.11 -10.04 -11.26
N HIS A 276 9.22 -9.50 -10.41
CA HIS A 276 8.32 -8.39 -10.77
C HIS A 276 9.11 -7.19 -11.31
N SER A 277 10.19 -6.80 -10.62
CA SER A 277 11.00 -5.64 -10.99
C SER A 277 11.73 -5.85 -12.33
N GLN A 278 12.29 -7.04 -12.52
CA GLN A 278 12.97 -7.41 -13.76
C GLN A 278 12.00 -7.38 -14.94
N SER A 279 10.88 -8.11 -14.84
CA SER A 279 9.89 -8.18 -15.94
C SER A 279 9.26 -6.81 -16.23
N ALA A 280 9.02 -5.98 -15.19
CA ALA A 280 8.48 -4.64 -15.38
C ALA A 280 9.46 -3.71 -16.11
N LEU A 281 10.77 -3.83 -15.88
CA LEU A 281 11.78 -3.06 -16.59
C LEU A 281 11.83 -3.43 -18.08
N GLU A 282 11.81 -4.72 -18.39
CA GLU A 282 11.78 -5.22 -19.79
C GLU A 282 10.53 -4.73 -20.54
N ILE A 283 9.36 -4.81 -19.89
CA ILE A 283 8.09 -4.31 -20.45
C ILE A 283 8.11 -2.79 -20.61
N ALA A 284 8.68 -2.05 -19.63
CA ALA A 284 8.76 -0.59 -19.70
C ALA A 284 9.62 -0.14 -20.89
N HIS A 285 10.78 -0.77 -21.13
CA HIS A 285 11.60 -0.49 -22.31
C HIS A 285 10.90 -0.81 -23.64
N PHE A 286 10.17 -1.93 -23.70
CA PHE A 286 9.39 -2.26 -24.88
C PHE A 286 8.31 -1.19 -25.17
N LEU A 287 7.57 -0.78 -24.14
CA LEU A 287 6.51 0.22 -24.27
C LEU A 287 7.04 1.61 -24.62
N ASP A 288 8.20 2.00 -24.08
CA ASP A 288 8.82 3.31 -24.32
C ASP A 288 9.21 3.50 -25.81
N GLY A 289 9.55 2.39 -26.50
CA GLY A 289 9.81 2.37 -27.94
C GLY A 289 8.59 2.10 -28.84
N HIS A 290 7.38 1.86 -28.28
CA HIS A 290 6.24 1.38 -29.07
C HIS A 290 5.42 2.56 -29.64
N PRO A 291 5.11 2.57 -30.98
CA PRO A 291 4.47 3.72 -31.66
C PRO A 291 3.03 4.03 -31.19
N ALA A 292 2.33 3.09 -30.57
CA ALA A 292 1.00 3.30 -29.99
C ALA A 292 1.03 3.89 -28.57
N VAL A 293 2.22 4.04 -27.98
CA VAL A 293 2.44 4.58 -26.64
C VAL A 293 3.05 5.98 -26.76
N SER A 294 2.45 6.95 -26.12
CA SER A 294 2.94 8.35 -26.14
C SER A 294 3.85 8.68 -24.95
N ARG A 295 3.74 7.96 -23.86
CA ARG A 295 4.57 8.15 -22.66
C ARG A 295 4.54 6.90 -21.79
N VAL A 296 5.69 6.55 -21.20
CA VAL A 296 5.80 5.56 -20.15
C VAL A 296 6.27 6.23 -18.86
N VAL A 297 5.69 5.87 -17.73
CA VAL A 297 6.16 6.26 -16.40
C VAL A 297 6.51 4.99 -15.63
N TYR A 298 7.79 4.80 -15.41
CA TYR A 298 8.32 3.70 -14.61
C TYR A 298 9.59 4.15 -13.90
N PRO A 299 9.71 3.98 -12.57
CA PRO A 299 10.85 4.50 -11.80
C PRO A 299 12.21 3.95 -12.25
N GLY A 300 12.22 2.83 -12.98
CA GLY A 300 13.43 2.21 -13.52
C GLY A 300 13.95 2.81 -14.84
N LEU A 301 13.16 3.62 -15.54
CA LEU A 301 13.60 4.28 -16.77
C LEU A 301 14.40 5.55 -16.47
N ASP A 302 15.40 5.86 -17.32
CA ASP A 302 16.19 7.10 -17.21
C ASP A 302 15.36 8.36 -17.48
N SER A 303 14.24 8.21 -18.20
CA SER A 303 13.27 9.29 -18.46
C SER A 303 12.38 9.62 -17.25
N HIS A 304 12.44 8.86 -16.15
CA HIS A 304 11.61 9.14 -14.98
C HIS A 304 12.07 10.43 -14.27
N PRO A 305 11.18 11.41 -14.01
CA PRO A 305 11.56 12.70 -13.45
C PRO A 305 12.30 12.64 -12.10
N HIS A 306 12.04 11.58 -11.31
CA HIS A 306 12.68 11.40 -9.99
C HIS A 306 13.70 10.24 -10.00
N ARG A 307 14.37 10.00 -11.13
CA ARG A 307 15.32 8.89 -11.30
C ARG A 307 16.43 8.87 -10.26
N ASP A 308 17.02 10.02 -9.97
CA ASP A 308 18.11 10.14 -8.99
C ASP A 308 17.64 9.76 -7.59
N LEU A 309 16.44 10.17 -7.21
CA LEU A 309 15.83 9.83 -5.93
C LEU A 309 15.53 8.32 -5.83
N VAL A 310 15.04 7.71 -6.91
CA VAL A 310 14.87 6.25 -6.98
C VAL A 310 16.17 5.52 -6.71
N LEU A 311 17.27 5.95 -7.36
CA LEU A 311 18.60 5.35 -7.17
C LEU A 311 19.14 5.53 -5.74
N GLY A 312 18.75 6.60 -5.06
CA GLY A 312 19.18 6.91 -3.71
C GLY A 312 18.42 6.13 -2.62
N GLN A 313 17.10 5.94 -2.79
CA GLN A 313 16.27 5.38 -1.71
C GLN A 313 15.64 4.02 -2.01
N MET A 314 15.71 3.52 -3.25
CA MET A 314 15.12 2.22 -3.63
C MET A 314 16.17 1.27 -4.17
N SER A 315 16.05 -0.03 -3.85
CA SER A 315 16.96 -1.06 -4.36
C SER A 315 16.61 -1.55 -5.77
N ALA A 316 15.36 -1.37 -6.20
CA ALA A 316 14.84 -1.61 -7.55
C ALA A 316 13.54 -0.85 -7.76
N ALA A 317 13.05 -0.77 -9.01
CA ALA A 317 11.92 0.07 -9.39
C ALA A 317 10.53 -0.56 -9.20
N GLY A 318 10.46 -1.85 -8.85
CA GLY A 318 9.21 -2.57 -8.56
C GLY A 318 8.46 -3.08 -9.78
N GLY A 319 7.30 -3.68 -9.52
CA GLY A 319 6.48 -4.34 -10.54
C GLY A 319 5.34 -3.50 -11.12
N MET A 320 5.29 -2.20 -10.83
CA MET A 320 4.24 -1.29 -11.29
C MET A 320 4.78 -0.32 -12.33
N LEU A 321 4.07 -0.17 -13.43
CA LEU A 321 4.32 0.86 -14.44
C LEU A 321 3.00 1.46 -14.93
N THR A 322 3.07 2.65 -15.51
CA THR A 322 1.94 3.26 -16.22
C THR A 322 2.37 3.76 -17.58
N PHE A 323 1.45 3.77 -18.53
CA PHE A 323 1.70 4.34 -19.84
C PHE A 323 0.46 5.05 -20.41
N GLN A 324 0.69 5.98 -21.31
CA GLN A 324 -0.35 6.70 -22.06
C GLN A 324 -0.43 6.17 -23.49
N LEU A 325 -1.64 6.04 -23.99
CA LEU A 325 -1.90 5.60 -25.35
C LEU A 325 -2.06 6.78 -26.30
N ALA A 326 -1.40 6.75 -27.45
CA ALA A 326 -1.52 7.80 -28.47
C ALA A 326 -2.96 7.93 -29.04
N GLY A 327 -3.77 6.86 -28.94
CA GLY A 327 -5.17 6.87 -29.38
C GLY A 327 -6.19 7.08 -28.24
N GLY A 328 -5.76 7.52 -27.05
CA GLY A 328 -6.63 7.83 -25.92
C GLY A 328 -7.56 6.68 -25.50
N LEU A 329 -8.78 7.03 -25.07
CA LEU A 329 -9.78 6.06 -24.60
C LEU A 329 -10.12 4.97 -25.62
N GLY A 330 -10.20 5.30 -26.92
CA GLY A 330 -10.51 4.31 -27.96
C GLY A 330 -9.46 3.21 -28.07
N ALA A 331 -8.19 3.58 -27.95
CA ALA A 331 -7.08 2.63 -27.94
C ALA A 331 -7.09 1.80 -26.64
N ALA A 332 -7.44 2.41 -25.50
CA ALA A 332 -7.54 1.71 -24.21
C ALA A 332 -8.61 0.62 -24.22
N ILE A 333 -9.76 0.88 -24.83
CA ILE A 333 -10.82 -0.12 -24.99
C ILE A 333 -10.35 -1.26 -25.88
N THR A 334 -9.73 -0.93 -27.04
CA THR A 334 -9.19 -1.95 -27.96
C THR A 334 -8.13 -2.81 -27.27
N LEU A 335 -7.24 -2.19 -26.49
CA LEU A 335 -6.26 -2.89 -25.69
C LEU A 335 -6.94 -3.87 -24.71
N ALA A 336 -7.91 -3.38 -23.92
CA ALA A 336 -8.63 -4.21 -22.95
C ALA A 336 -9.38 -5.40 -23.56
N GLU A 337 -9.90 -5.23 -24.79
CA GLU A 337 -10.59 -6.32 -25.53
C GLU A 337 -9.62 -7.34 -26.15
N ARG A 338 -8.37 -6.96 -26.38
CA ARG A 338 -7.40 -7.76 -27.14
C ARG A 338 -6.35 -8.46 -26.29
N ILE A 339 -6.09 -7.99 -25.09
CA ILE A 339 -5.17 -8.67 -24.16
C ILE A 339 -5.70 -10.09 -23.86
N ARG A 340 -4.78 -11.04 -23.70
CA ARG A 340 -5.07 -12.46 -23.49
C ARG A 340 -4.46 -13.02 -22.22
N LEU A 341 -3.27 -12.54 -21.88
CA LEU A 341 -2.54 -12.94 -20.67
C LEU A 341 -2.81 -11.97 -19.51
N PHE A 342 -2.77 -10.67 -19.80
CA PHE A 342 -3.16 -9.69 -18.79
C PHE A 342 -4.65 -9.80 -18.46
N THR A 343 -4.96 -9.74 -17.18
CA THR A 343 -6.37 -9.64 -16.74
C THR A 343 -6.74 -8.17 -16.60
N TYR A 344 -7.81 -7.73 -17.27
CA TYR A 344 -8.35 -6.38 -17.09
C TYR A 344 -9.07 -6.29 -15.75
N ALA A 345 -8.37 -5.82 -14.74
CA ALA A 345 -8.87 -5.74 -13.37
C ALA A 345 -8.14 -4.67 -12.57
N THR A 346 -8.80 -4.15 -11.54
CA THR A 346 -8.18 -3.35 -10.50
C THR A 346 -7.27 -4.22 -9.60
N SER A 347 -6.70 -3.65 -8.54
CA SER A 347 -5.73 -4.29 -7.66
C SER A 347 -4.32 -4.35 -8.27
N LEU A 348 -3.38 -4.99 -7.57
CA LEU A 348 -1.96 -5.09 -7.94
C LEU A 348 -1.23 -6.12 -7.07
N GLY A 349 0.00 -6.44 -7.46
CA GLY A 349 0.90 -7.25 -6.65
C GLY A 349 0.57 -8.74 -6.60
N HIS A 350 -0.26 -9.21 -7.56
CA HIS A 350 -0.58 -10.62 -7.73
C HIS A 350 0.52 -11.34 -8.51
N ALA A 351 0.58 -12.67 -8.41
CA ALA A 351 1.38 -13.50 -9.30
C ALA A 351 0.97 -13.37 -10.77
N ARG A 352 -0.31 -13.02 -11.03
CA ARG A 352 -0.87 -12.76 -12.35
C ARG A 352 -0.77 -11.29 -12.72
N SER A 353 -0.41 -10.99 -13.95
CA SER A 353 -0.38 -9.64 -14.51
C SER A 353 -1.77 -9.03 -14.65
N LEU A 354 -1.92 -7.80 -14.15
CA LEU A 354 -3.16 -7.03 -14.19
C LEU A 354 -2.95 -5.74 -14.98
N LEU A 355 -3.99 -5.30 -15.68
CA LEU A 355 -3.98 -4.05 -16.44
C LEU A 355 -5.32 -3.33 -16.21
N PHE A 356 -5.28 -2.01 -16.00
CA PHE A 356 -6.48 -1.19 -15.85
C PHE A 356 -6.26 0.21 -16.41
N TYR A 357 -7.24 0.73 -17.16
CA TYR A 357 -7.21 2.10 -17.68
C TYR A 357 -7.91 3.05 -16.71
N TYR A 358 -7.22 4.14 -16.37
CA TYR A 358 -7.70 5.23 -15.54
C TYR A 358 -7.98 6.46 -16.42
N PRO A 359 -9.25 6.75 -16.80
CA PRO A 359 -9.59 8.00 -17.46
C PRO A 359 -9.36 9.18 -16.50
N THR A 360 -8.63 10.19 -16.94
CA THR A 360 -8.31 11.36 -16.08
C THR A 360 -9.56 12.09 -15.62
N ASP A 361 -10.54 12.24 -16.48
CA ASP A 361 -11.81 12.90 -16.16
C ASP A 361 -12.54 12.22 -14.98
N LEU A 362 -12.45 10.89 -14.88
CA LEU A 362 -13.12 10.15 -13.82
C LEU A 362 -12.38 10.23 -12.47
N TYR A 363 -11.08 10.29 -12.48
CA TYR A 363 -10.27 10.24 -11.25
C TYR A 363 -9.82 11.61 -10.76
N VAL A 364 -9.63 12.55 -11.67
CA VAL A 364 -9.13 13.89 -11.33
C VAL A 364 -10.26 14.90 -11.28
N ASP A 365 -11.09 14.95 -12.32
CA ASP A 365 -12.12 15.99 -12.40
C ASP A 365 -13.28 15.76 -11.42
N ALA A 366 -13.62 14.50 -11.17
CA ALA A 366 -14.64 14.12 -10.20
C ALA A 366 -14.20 14.36 -8.73
N ALA A 367 -12.89 14.51 -8.45
CA ALA A 367 -12.39 14.75 -7.11
C ALA A 367 -12.74 16.16 -6.63
N THR A 368 -13.78 16.28 -5.80
CA THR A 368 -14.26 17.56 -5.26
C THR A 368 -13.32 18.17 -4.23
N TYR A 369 -12.47 17.37 -3.61
CA TYR A 369 -11.49 17.77 -2.61
C TYR A 369 -10.17 18.34 -3.20
N LEU A 370 -9.99 18.29 -4.51
CA LEU A 370 -8.82 18.84 -5.20
C LEU A 370 -9.12 20.21 -5.81
N SER A 371 -8.23 21.18 -5.60
CA SER A 371 -8.26 22.47 -6.27
C SER A 371 -7.95 22.36 -7.77
N ALA A 372 -8.30 23.39 -8.54
CA ALA A 372 -8.00 23.47 -9.98
C ALA A 372 -6.49 23.33 -10.27
N ALA A 373 -5.64 23.91 -9.43
CA ALA A 373 -4.17 23.83 -9.59
C ALA A 373 -3.66 22.40 -9.36
N GLN A 374 -4.16 21.70 -8.36
CA GLN A 374 -3.83 20.31 -8.10
C GLN A 374 -4.26 19.40 -9.27
N LYS A 375 -5.50 19.58 -9.74
CA LYS A 375 -6.00 18.86 -10.92
C LYS A 375 -5.15 19.08 -12.15
N ALA A 376 -4.67 20.32 -12.40
CA ALA A 376 -3.78 20.64 -13.51
C ALA A 376 -2.44 19.89 -13.38
N ARG A 377 -1.79 19.90 -12.20
CA ARG A 377 -0.55 19.16 -11.96
C ARG A 377 -0.69 17.64 -12.18
N ILE A 378 -1.80 17.07 -11.70
CA ILE A 378 -2.04 15.63 -11.88
C ILE A 378 -2.25 15.31 -13.37
N ARG A 379 -2.93 16.17 -14.13
CA ARG A 379 -3.12 16.03 -15.59
C ARG A 379 -1.81 16.03 -16.38
N GLU A 380 -0.78 16.72 -15.92
CA GLU A 380 0.55 16.68 -16.54
C GLU A 380 1.14 15.24 -16.53
N TRP A 381 0.77 14.44 -15.53
CA TRP A 381 1.19 13.05 -15.42
C TRP A 381 0.27 12.07 -16.13
N THR A 382 -1.02 12.36 -16.17
CA THR A 382 -2.03 11.42 -16.64
C THR A 382 -2.50 11.66 -18.07
N GLY A 383 -2.32 12.89 -18.63
CA GLY A 383 -2.89 13.26 -19.91
C GLY A 383 -4.41 13.06 -19.93
N GLU A 384 -4.92 12.43 -20.99
CA GLU A 384 -6.34 12.01 -21.09
C GLU A 384 -6.67 10.79 -20.23
N GLY A 385 -5.66 9.99 -19.90
CA GLY A 385 -5.77 8.78 -19.08
C GLY A 385 -4.52 7.93 -19.17
N ILE A 386 -4.36 7.06 -18.20
CA ILE A 386 -3.22 6.16 -18.09
C ILE A 386 -3.67 4.71 -18.00
N VAL A 387 -2.93 3.83 -18.64
CA VAL A 387 -2.99 2.38 -18.38
C VAL A 387 -2.02 2.06 -17.26
N ARG A 388 -2.53 1.60 -16.12
CA ARG A 388 -1.70 1.09 -15.03
C ARG A 388 -1.54 -0.41 -15.18
N VAL A 389 -0.30 -0.87 -15.12
CA VAL A 389 0.07 -2.28 -15.20
C VAL A 389 0.67 -2.72 -13.88
N SER A 390 0.17 -3.83 -13.35
CA SER A 390 0.82 -4.61 -12.30
C SER A 390 1.38 -5.86 -12.96
N VAL A 391 2.70 -5.87 -13.15
CA VAL A 391 3.39 -6.99 -13.79
C VAL A 391 3.44 -8.17 -12.82
N GLY A 392 3.04 -9.36 -13.29
CA GLY A 392 3.04 -10.61 -12.55
C GLY A 392 4.37 -11.36 -12.60
N LEU A 393 4.28 -12.68 -12.52
CA LEU A 393 5.43 -13.59 -12.50
C LEU A 393 5.57 -14.38 -13.80
N GLU A 394 4.72 -14.14 -14.78
CA GLU A 394 4.79 -14.73 -16.10
C GLU A 394 6.11 -14.33 -16.79
N ASP A 395 6.45 -15.03 -17.88
CA ASP A 395 7.62 -14.65 -18.67
C ASP A 395 7.41 -13.30 -19.37
N ALA A 396 8.41 -12.43 -19.28
CA ALA A 396 8.31 -11.07 -19.81
C ALA A 396 8.12 -11.06 -21.34
N GLU A 397 8.74 -11.99 -22.05
CA GLU A 397 8.59 -12.13 -23.50
C GLU A 397 7.14 -12.43 -23.90
N ASP A 398 6.45 -13.30 -23.17
CA ASP A 398 5.04 -13.63 -23.40
C ASP A 398 4.14 -12.43 -23.14
N LEU A 399 4.41 -11.69 -22.04
CA LEU A 399 3.67 -10.48 -21.70
C LEU A 399 3.89 -9.37 -22.74
N ILE A 400 5.11 -9.21 -23.23
CA ILE A 400 5.44 -8.26 -24.30
C ILE A 400 4.72 -8.64 -25.59
N ALA A 401 4.71 -9.94 -25.97
CA ALA A 401 4.02 -10.41 -27.15
C ALA A 401 2.49 -10.17 -27.06
N ASP A 402 1.91 -10.34 -25.87
CA ASP A 402 0.49 -10.05 -25.63
C ASP A 402 0.17 -8.56 -25.77
N LEU A 403 1.01 -7.69 -25.20
CA LEU A 403 0.87 -6.23 -25.35
C LEU A 403 1.05 -5.80 -26.80
N ASP A 404 2.07 -6.30 -27.50
CA ASP A 404 2.38 -5.92 -28.88
C ASP A 404 1.22 -6.26 -29.83
N GLN A 405 0.66 -7.47 -29.74
CA GLN A 405 -0.48 -7.87 -30.57
C GLN A 405 -1.73 -7.03 -30.28
N ALA A 406 -1.95 -6.65 -29.03
CA ALA A 406 -3.09 -5.84 -28.64
C ALA A 406 -2.93 -4.36 -29.03
N LEU A 407 -1.71 -3.79 -28.90
CA LEU A 407 -1.39 -2.41 -29.27
C LEU A 407 -1.34 -2.18 -30.79
N ARG A 408 -0.93 -3.17 -31.59
CA ARG A 408 -0.92 -3.10 -33.07
C ARG A 408 -2.32 -3.23 -33.66
N ALA A 409 -3.30 -3.70 -32.90
CA ALA A 409 -4.65 -3.83 -33.38
C ALA A 409 -5.22 -2.45 -33.77
N ARG A 410 -5.67 -2.29 -35.02
CA ARG A 410 -6.33 -1.04 -35.43
C ARG A 410 -7.58 -0.87 -34.55
N SER A 411 -7.70 0.30 -33.92
CA SER A 411 -8.92 0.69 -33.23
C SER A 411 -10.11 0.42 -34.16
N ALA A 412 -11.07 -0.37 -33.71
CA ALA A 412 -12.29 -0.59 -34.43
C ALA A 412 -13.02 0.76 -34.53
N LYS A 413 -12.82 1.44 -35.68
CA LYS A 413 -13.53 2.68 -35.95
C LYS A 413 -15.02 2.39 -35.90
N GLY A 414 -15.68 2.76 -34.82
CA GLY A 414 -17.12 2.78 -34.75
C GLY A 414 -17.83 2.03 -33.61
N LEU A 415 -17.13 1.28 -32.75
CA LEU A 415 -17.81 0.44 -31.73
C LEU A 415 -17.85 1.06 -30.31
N VAL A 416 -17.15 2.15 -30.05
CA VAL A 416 -17.29 2.89 -28.80
C VAL A 416 -17.66 4.33 -29.14
N GLY A 417 -18.92 4.47 -29.43
CA GLY A 417 -19.47 5.79 -29.63
C GLY A 417 -19.59 6.57 -28.32
N PRO A 418 -19.85 7.88 -28.43
CA PRO A 418 -20.16 8.77 -27.30
C PRO A 418 -21.17 8.19 -26.30
N ALA A 419 -21.91 7.15 -26.65
CA ALA A 419 -22.93 6.49 -25.85
C ALA A 419 -22.37 5.74 -24.62
N ALA A 420 -21.25 5.01 -24.74
CA ALA A 420 -20.65 4.31 -23.59
C ALA A 420 -19.98 5.30 -22.62
N TYR A 421 -19.33 6.33 -23.15
CA TYR A 421 -18.79 7.43 -22.37
C TYR A 421 -19.91 8.28 -21.72
N ALA A 422 -21.00 8.52 -22.43
CA ALA A 422 -22.19 9.18 -21.89
C ALA A 422 -22.91 8.34 -20.83
N ALA A 423 -22.90 6.99 -20.95
CA ALA A 423 -23.45 6.11 -19.94
C ALA A 423 -22.61 6.13 -18.66
N LEU A 424 -21.28 6.11 -18.78
CA LEU A 424 -20.34 6.31 -17.65
C LEU A 424 -20.54 7.67 -16.97
N LYS A 425 -20.66 8.75 -17.74
CA LYS A 425 -20.97 10.10 -17.19
C LYS A 425 -22.33 10.18 -16.51
N ARG A 426 -23.36 9.47 -16.97
CA ARG A 426 -24.68 9.43 -16.32
C ARG A 426 -24.65 8.67 -15.00
N ILE A 427 -23.86 7.60 -14.89
CA ILE A 427 -23.67 6.87 -13.63
C ILE A 427 -22.99 7.77 -12.61
N GLN A 428 -21.99 8.54 -13.01
CA GLN A 428 -21.30 9.50 -12.14
C GLN A 428 -22.18 10.67 -11.70
N ALA A 429 -23.00 11.23 -12.60
CA ALA A 429 -23.91 12.32 -12.26
C ALA A 429 -24.97 11.89 -11.23
N ARG A 430 -25.41 10.61 -11.26
CA ARG A 430 -26.31 10.06 -10.25
C ARG A 430 -25.64 9.88 -8.91
N SER A 431 -24.40 9.38 -8.89
CA SER A 431 -23.61 9.22 -7.66
C SER A 431 -23.30 10.57 -6.98
N ALA A 432 -23.09 11.64 -7.76
CA ALA A 432 -22.88 12.99 -7.22
C ALA A 432 -24.14 13.60 -6.62
N GLN A 433 -25.32 13.31 -7.17
CA GLN A 433 -26.61 13.80 -6.65
C GLN A 433 -27.03 13.07 -5.36
N GLU A 434 -26.71 11.77 -5.22
CA GLU A 434 -27.00 11.00 -4.01
C GLU A 434 -26.07 11.35 -2.82
N THR A 435 -25.03 12.13 -3.05
CA THR A 435 -24.13 12.65 -1.98
C THR A 435 -24.50 14.06 -1.51
N GLU A 436 -25.42 14.75 -2.17
CA GLU A 436 -25.94 16.07 -1.77
C GLU A 436 -27.29 16.00 -1.04
N GLU A 437 -27.95 14.86 -0.98
CA GLU A 437 -29.10 14.56 -0.12
C GLU A 437 -28.65 13.76 1.14
#